data_d05415b7e8ad0c590f996bdb8b0957ca
#
_entry.id   d05415b7e8ad0c590f996bdb8b0957ca
#
_cell.length_a   1.000
_cell.length_b   1.000
_cell.length_c   1.000
_cell.angle_alpha   90.00
_cell.angle_beta   90.00
_cell.angle_gamma   90.00
#
_symmetry.space_group_name_H-M   'P 1'
#
loop_
_entity.id
_entity.type
_entity.pdbx_description
1 polymer ?
#
loop_
_entity_poly.entity_id
_entity_poly.type
_entity_poly.pdbx_seq_one_letter_code
_entity_poly.pdbx_strand_id
1 'polypeptide(L)'
;MAEQKYTENQNLPSGPAAVEEEYDEIDIMELVMKLLANWKKLLVWCGIAAVVGIVVAFSIPKSYTVDSKLAPEIVAKTNSSVASIASMMGANISNMTTNDAVYPDLYPEIVSSTPFVIELFSTPVEFKTKKEGMVSTDLYTYLKEYTRAPWWSAVMSAPFKALGWFMGLFREKQEPVEGYADINPNALTVEQTKIAKAIRESVMVTVDKKTQVISISVSSQSPYVSKEVSDAVIEKLQNYVTAYRTEKARKDMDYYLQLYDEAKADYYSAQQKYAQFVDANQGVVLQRVKTEQERLQNDVQLAFQLYNSCAQQLQMARAKVQQETPVCVIMEPPVLPIKATKPSKMMTLVACIFLGFCLCAVWVLWGKDWIAKFRSERKNYNTGSEGQQA
;
A
#
# COMPACT_ATOMS: atom_id res chain seq x y z
N MET A 1 -83.12 -29.86 -19.89
CA MET A 1 -83.42 -29.23 -21.20
C MET A 1 -82.09 -29.01 -21.86
N ALA A 2 -81.84 -29.83 -22.85
CA ALA A 2 -81.33 -29.65 -24.21
C ALA A 2 -79.82 -29.17 -24.22
N GLU A 3 -78.94 -30.06 -24.53
CA GLU A 3 -78.48 -30.49 -25.88
C GLU A 3 -78.00 -29.30 -26.74
N GLN A 4 -76.73 -29.25 -27.05
CA GLN A 4 -76.31 -29.55 -28.46
C GLN A 4 -74.76 -29.62 -28.58
N LYS A 5 -74.40 -30.70 -29.12
CA LYS A 5 -73.21 -31.16 -29.84
C LYS A 5 -72.88 -30.21 -31.01
N TYR A 6 -71.61 -29.84 -31.15
CA TYR A 6 -71.00 -29.51 -32.46
C TYR A 6 -69.61 -30.12 -32.55
N THR A 7 -69.47 -31.10 -33.35
CA THR A 7 -68.27 -31.60 -34.00
C THR A 7 -67.92 -30.68 -35.15
N GLU A 8 -66.74 -30.18 -35.24
CA GLU A 8 -66.20 -29.73 -36.51
C GLU A 8 -64.68 -30.04 -36.58
N ASN A 9 -64.36 -30.95 -37.50
CA ASN A 9 -63.01 -31.20 -38.01
C ASN A 9 -62.53 -30.02 -38.81
N GLN A 10 -61.35 -29.47 -38.44
CA GLN A 10 -60.56 -28.76 -39.42
C GLN A 10 -59.11 -29.17 -39.31
N ASN A 11 -58.61 -29.83 -40.34
CA ASN A 11 -57.23 -30.01 -40.66
C ASN A 11 -56.54 -28.69 -40.81
N LEU A 12 -55.51 -28.45 -39.97
CA LEU A 12 -54.49 -27.40 -40.25
C LEU A 12 -53.11 -28.08 -40.46
N PRO A 13 -52.31 -27.57 -41.37
CA PRO A 13 -51.07 -28.20 -41.82
C PRO A 13 -49.99 -28.14 -40.76
N SER A 14 -49.20 -29.21 -40.71
CA SER A 14 -48.01 -29.40 -39.92
C SER A 14 -47.01 -28.25 -40.13
N GLY A 15 -46.86 -27.39 -39.10
CA GLY A 15 -45.73 -26.51 -38.97
C GLY A 15 -44.43 -27.29 -38.67
N PRO A 16 -43.27 -26.68 -38.94
CA PRO A 16 -42.00 -27.38 -38.77
C PRO A 16 -41.79 -27.77 -37.32
N ALA A 17 -41.31 -29.02 -37.13
CA ALA A 17 -40.97 -29.60 -35.84
C ALA A 17 -40.12 -28.59 -35.02
N ALA A 18 -40.62 -28.23 -33.84
CA ALA A 18 -39.82 -27.59 -32.83
C ALA A 18 -38.67 -28.55 -32.51
N VAL A 19 -37.45 -28.11 -32.82
CA VAL A 19 -36.25 -28.76 -32.29
C VAL A 19 -36.33 -28.57 -30.79
N GLU A 20 -36.76 -29.56 -30.04
CA GLU A 20 -36.54 -29.64 -28.61
C GLU A 20 -35.03 -29.60 -28.42
N GLU A 21 -34.51 -28.43 -28.04
CA GLU A 21 -33.18 -28.30 -27.46
C GLU A 21 -33.23 -29.17 -26.18
N GLU A 22 -32.66 -30.36 -26.29
CA GLU A 22 -32.40 -31.26 -25.17
C GLU A 22 -31.38 -30.52 -24.26
N TYR A 23 -31.90 -29.78 -23.31
CA TYR A 23 -31.09 -29.25 -22.22
C TYR A 23 -30.56 -30.47 -21.47
N ASP A 24 -29.27 -30.77 -21.66
CA ASP A 24 -28.54 -31.78 -20.89
C ASP A 24 -28.67 -31.39 -19.41
N GLU A 25 -29.72 -31.88 -18.73
CA GLU A 25 -29.85 -31.76 -17.28
C GLU A 25 -28.66 -32.47 -16.65
N ILE A 26 -27.74 -31.69 -16.10
CA ILE A 26 -26.56 -32.22 -15.40
C ILE A 26 -27.05 -32.91 -14.13
N ASP A 27 -27.27 -34.21 -14.20
CA ASP A 27 -27.65 -35.03 -13.06
C ASP A 27 -26.44 -35.16 -12.10
N ILE A 28 -26.46 -34.37 -11.05
CA ILE A 28 -25.41 -34.34 -10.01
C ILE A 28 -25.26 -35.73 -9.37
N MET A 29 -26.35 -36.50 -9.26
CA MET A 29 -26.31 -37.83 -8.67
C MET A 29 -25.57 -38.84 -9.57
N GLU A 30 -25.73 -38.72 -10.89
CA GLU A 30 -24.98 -39.55 -11.87
C GLU A 30 -23.47 -39.21 -11.81
N LEU A 31 -23.11 -37.91 -11.69
CA LEU A 31 -21.73 -37.49 -11.54
C LEU A 31 -21.09 -38.06 -10.29
N VAL A 32 -21.78 -38.03 -9.15
CA VAL A 32 -21.32 -38.62 -7.88
C VAL A 32 -21.14 -40.12 -8.00
N MET A 33 -22.08 -40.83 -8.61
CA MET A 33 -21.98 -42.29 -8.84
C MET A 33 -20.82 -42.66 -9.76
N LYS A 34 -20.57 -41.92 -10.85
CA LYS A 34 -19.39 -42.08 -11.73
C LYS A 34 -18.08 -41.89 -10.97
N LEU A 35 -18.04 -40.91 -10.05
CA LEU A 35 -16.88 -40.65 -9.21
C LEU A 35 -16.63 -41.78 -8.21
N LEU A 36 -17.67 -42.25 -7.51
CA LEU A 36 -17.63 -43.36 -6.57
C LEU A 36 -17.24 -44.68 -7.25
N ALA A 37 -17.72 -44.95 -8.46
CA ALA A 37 -17.36 -46.14 -9.23
C ALA A 37 -15.84 -46.20 -9.56
N ASN A 38 -15.16 -45.05 -9.61
CA ASN A 38 -13.73 -44.97 -9.89
C ASN A 38 -12.88 -44.61 -8.64
N TRP A 39 -13.39 -44.90 -7.42
CA TRP A 39 -12.75 -44.52 -6.16
C TRP A 39 -11.28 -44.95 -6.03
N LYS A 40 -10.90 -46.10 -6.59
CA LYS A 40 -9.52 -46.63 -6.60
C LYS A 40 -8.57 -45.69 -7.39
N LYS A 41 -9.03 -45.16 -8.54
CA LYS A 41 -8.25 -44.20 -9.33
C LYS A 41 -8.11 -42.86 -8.59
N LEU A 42 -9.21 -42.43 -7.98
CA LEU A 42 -9.23 -41.20 -7.18
C LEU A 42 -8.23 -41.27 -6.00
N LEU A 43 -8.18 -42.43 -5.30
CA LEU A 43 -7.25 -42.66 -4.20
C LEU A 43 -5.79 -42.65 -4.67
N VAL A 44 -5.50 -43.28 -5.83
CA VAL A 44 -4.14 -43.23 -6.41
C VAL A 44 -3.74 -41.80 -6.80
N TRP A 45 -4.60 -41.03 -7.43
CA TRP A 45 -4.34 -39.64 -7.79
C TRP A 45 -4.17 -38.75 -6.57
N CYS A 46 -4.99 -38.91 -5.53
CA CYS A 46 -4.82 -38.21 -4.26
C CYS A 46 -3.50 -38.60 -3.58
N GLY A 47 -3.08 -39.88 -3.68
CA GLY A 47 -1.80 -40.33 -3.17
C GLY A 47 -0.61 -39.68 -3.89
N ILE A 48 -0.66 -39.61 -5.21
CA ILE A 48 0.36 -38.90 -6.01
C ILE A 48 0.38 -37.42 -5.66
N ALA A 49 -0.79 -36.78 -5.58
CA ALA A 49 -0.93 -35.37 -5.20
C ALA A 49 -0.39 -35.10 -3.79
N ALA A 50 -0.58 -36.02 -2.85
CA ALA A 50 -0.01 -35.91 -1.50
C ALA A 50 1.52 -35.96 -1.51
N VAL A 51 2.13 -36.85 -2.28
CA VAL A 51 3.60 -36.94 -2.44
C VAL A 51 4.13 -35.64 -3.07
N VAL A 52 3.52 -35.17 -4.15
CA VAL A 52 3.87 -33.88 -4.77
C VAL A 52 3.69 -32.72 -3.78
N GLY A 53 2.60 -32.72 -3.02
CA GLY A 53 2.32 -31.71 -1.99
C GLY A 53 3.38 -31.67 -0.90
N ILE A 54 3.89 -32.81 -0.47
CA ILE A 54 5.00 -32.90 0.49
C ILE A 54 6.26 -32.28 -0.12
N VAL A 55 6.64 -32.64 -1.34
CA VAL A 55 7.82 -32.09 -2.02
C VAL A 55 7.70 -30.56 -2.16
N VAL A 56 6.55 -30.06 -2.57
CA VAL A 56 6.27 -28.61 -2.70
C VAL A 56 6.34 -27.92 -1.34
N ALA A 57 5.71 -28.48 -0.29
CA ALA A 57 5.71 -27.90 1.04
C ALA A 57 7.11 -27.75 1.68
N PHE A 58 8.01 -28.71 1.37
CA PHE A 58 9.40 -28.63 1.84
C PHE A 58 10.31 -27.77 0.94
N SER A 59 9.90 -27.50 -0.29
CA SER A 59 10.63 -26.68 -1.25
C SER A 59 10.45 -25.18 -1.03
N ILE A 60 9.34 -24.73 -0.42
CA ILE A 60 9.09 -23.32 -0.17
C ILE A 60 10.00 -22.84 0.96
N PRO A 61 10.79 -21.75 0.76
CA PRO A 61 11.63 -21.20 1.81
C PRO A 61 10.77 -20.71 3.00
N LYS A 62 11.35 -20.84 4.19
CA LYS A 62 10.69 -20.35 5.41
C LYS A 62 10.65 -18.83 5.40
N SER A 63 9.54 -18.25 5.82
CA SER A 63 9.35 -16.82 6.02
C SER A 63 9.02 -16.55 7.49
N TYR A 64 9.63 -15.51 8.04
CA TYR A 64 9.46 -15.05 9.40
C TYR A 64 8.77 -13.70 9.36
N THR A 65 7.70 -13.54 10.12
CA THR A 65 6.96 -12.30 10.21
C THR A 65 7.18 -11.68 11.58
N VAL A 66 7.47 -10.40 11.60
CA VAL A 66 7.55 -9.56 12.79
C VAL A 66 6.36 -8.61 12.72
N ASP A 67 5.57 -8.62 13.78
CA ASP A 67 4.45 -7.72 13.96
C ASP A 67 4.82 -6.68 15.01
N SER A 68 4.51 -5.42 14.72
CA SER A 68 4.68 -4.30 15.63
C SER A 68 3.44 -3.42 15.62
N LYS A 69 3.16 -2.75 16.74
CA LYS A 69 1.98 -1.87 16.86
C LYS A 69 2.38 -0.51 17.39
N LEU A 70 1.87 0.51 16.69
CA LEU A 70 2.04 1.89 17.08
C LEU A 70 0.67 2.51 17.37
N ALA A 71 0.59 3.25 18.46
CA ALA A 71 -0.54 4.14 18.70
C ALA A 71 -0.13 5.54 18.23
N PRO A 72 -0.86 6.15 17.28
CA PRO A 72 -0.68 7.55 17.01
C PRO A 72 -1.14 8.33 18.25
N GLU A 73 -0.40 9.35 18.64
CA GLU A 73 -0.89 10.31 19.61
C GLU A 73 -2.04 11.08 18.94
N ILE A 74 -3.24 10.64 19.23
CA ILE A 74 -4.44 11.40 18.86
C ILE A 74 -4.42 12.59 19.81
N VAL A 75 -3.91 13.73 19.35
CA VAL A 75 -4.15 15.00 20.05
C VAL A 75 -5.67 15.15 20.08
N ALA A 76 -6.25 14.70 21.18
CA ALA A 76 -7.66 14.90 21.41
C ALA A 76 -7.94 16.40 21.19
N LYS A 77 -8.93 16.73 20.37
CA LYS A 77 -9.34 18.10 20.01
C LYS A 77 -9.78 18.96 21.22
N THR A 78 -9.29 18.68 22.39
CA THR A 78 -9.44 19.47 23.59
C THR A 78 -8.34 20.53 23.64
N ASN A 79 -8.39 21.45 22.69
CA ASN A 79 -7.69 22.71 22.78
C ASN A 79 -8.30 23.57 23.92
N SER A 80 -8.25 23.06 25.12
CA SER A 80 -8.77 23.82 26.27
C SER A 80 -8.05 25.14 26.50
N SER A 81 -6.77 25.23 26.14
CA SER A 81 -6.02 26.50 26.27
C SER A 81 -6.20 27.44 25.09
N VAL A 82 -6.20 26.93 23.85
CA VAL A 82 -6.41 27.80 22.66
C VAL A 82 -7.89 28.14 22.49
N ALA A 83 -8.79 27.20 22.77
CA ALA A 83 -10.24 27.47 22.75
C ALA A 83 -10.66 28.47 23.86
N SER A 84 -10.02 28.45 25.04
CA SER A 84 -10.30 29.44 26.09
C SER A 84 -9.77 30.84 25.72
N ILE A 85 -8.58 30.95 25.10
CA ILE A 85 -8.05 32.24 24.65
C ILE A 85 -8.90 32.80 23.51
N ALA A 86 -9.33 31.96 22.58
CA ALA A 86 -10.12 32.40 21.43
C ALA A 86 -11.58 32.71 21.81
N SER A 87 -12.16 32.01 22.78
CA SER A 87 -13.48 32.36 23.34
C SER A 87 -13.41 33.70 24.08
N MET A 88 -12.30 34.03 24.75
CA MET A 88 -12.08 35.36 25.35
C MET A 88 -11.94 36.46 24.29
N MET A 89 -11.49 36.16 23.08
CA MET A 89 -11.42 37.11 21.95
C MET A 89 -12.69 37.16 21.09
N GLY A 90 -13.77 36.47 21.50
CA GLY A 90 -15.06 36.46 20.78
C GLY A 90 -15.02 35.70 19.45
N ALA A 91 -13.99 34.93 19.14
CA ALA A 91 -13.91 34.13 17.95
C ALA A 91 -14.57 32.77 18.16
N ASN A 92 -15.62 32.51 17.39
CA ASN A 92 -16.33 31.23 17.42
C ASN A 92 -15.53 30.19 16.62
N ILE A 93 -14.64 29.43 17.32
CA ILE A 93 -13.71 28.47 16.72
C ILE A 93 -14.38 27.11 16.42
N SER A 94 -15.68 26.98 16.60
CA SER A 94 -16.39 25.71 16.37
C SER A 94 -16.23 25.16 14.92
N ASN A 95 -15.77 25.97 13.97
CA ASN A 95 -15.58 25.59 12.56
C ASN A 95 -14.11 25.60 12.08
N MET A 96 -13.14 25.91 12.91
CA MET A 96 -11.74 25.64 12.57
C MET A 96 -11.40 24.19 12.88
N THR A 97 -12.03 23.29 12.14
CA THR A 97 -11.43 21.98 11.91
C THR A 97 -10.12 22.23 11.19
N THR A 98 -9.02 22.26 11.91
CA THR A 98 -7.70 22.10 11.28
C THR A 98 -7.79 20.77 10.52
N ASN A 99 -7.94 20.87 9.20
CA ASN A 99 -7.73 19.75 8.30
C ASN A 99 -6.24 19.39 8.40
N ASP A 100 -5.91 18.72 9.49
CA ASP A 100 -4.57 18.20 9.69
C ASP A 100 -4.37 17.03 8.75
N ALA A 101 -3.49 17.22 7.81
CA ALA A 101 -3.48 16.58 6.52
C ALA A 101 -2.97 15.14 6.52
N VAL A 102 -2.58 14.55 7.65
CA VAL A 102 -2.11 13.16 7.68
C VAL A 102 -2.88 12.37 8.72
N TYR A 103 -4.02 11.84 8.28
CA TYR A 103 -4.74 10.84 9.06
C TYR A 103 -3.97 9.51 9.06
N PRO A 104 -4.03 8.72 10.14
CA PRO A 104 -3.43 7.39 10.20
C PRO A 104 -3.80 6.49 9.02
N ASP A 105 -4.98 6.66 8.44
CA ASP A 105 -5.45 5.92 7.25
C ASP A 105 -4.53 6.09 6.02
N LEU A 106 -3.71 7.14 5.96
CA LEU A 106 -2.74 7.35 4.88
C LEU A 106 -1.39 6.64 5.09
N TYR A 107 -1.13 6.10 6.27
CA TYR A 107 0.16 5.47 6.56
C TYR A 107 0.48 4.25 5.68
N PRO A 108 -0.48 3.38 5.35
CA PRO A 108 -0.26 2.31 4.39
C PRO A 108 0.18 2.82 3.01
N GLU A 109 -0.42 3.92 2.53
CA GLU A 109 -0.07 4.55 1.26
C GLU A 109 1.32 5.19 1.29
N ILE A 110 1.68 5.84 2.41
CA ILE A 110 3.02 6.41 2.59
C ILE A 110 4.08 5.32 2.51
N VAL A 111 3.91 4.22 3.25
CA VAL A 111 4.88 3.11 3.28
C VAL A 111 4.98 2.40 1.94
N SER A 112 3.88 2.32 1.17
CA SER A 112 3.86 1.73 -0.17
C SER A 112 4.38 2.69 -1.27
N SER A 113 4.58 3.97 -0.96
CA SER A 113 5.03 4.97 -1.92
C SER A 113 6.46 4.67 -2.42
N THR A 114 6.74 5.03 -3.67
CA THR A 114 8.07 4.81 -4.28
C THR A 114 9.20 5.50 -3.52
N PRO A 115 9.08 6.78 -3.11
CA PRO A 115 10.14 7.45 -2.34
C PRO A 115 10.46 6.73 -1.04
N PHE A 116 9.44 6.33 -0.27
CA PHE A 116 9.63 5.62 1.00
C PHE A 116 10.33 4.27 0.81
N VAL A 117 9.92 3.50 -0.21
CA VAL A 117 10.51 2.19 -0.51
C VAL A 117 11.98 2.33 -0.95
N ILE A 118 12.32 3.37 -1.72
CA ILE A 118 13.71 3.64 -2.11
C ILE A 118 14.58 3.94 -0.89
N GLU A 119 14.08 4.70 0.07
CA GLU A 119 14.80 4.97 1.31
C GLU A 119 15.10 3.70 2.12
N LEU A 120 14.28 2.66 2.00
CA LEU A 120 14.53 1.37 2.65
C LEU A 120 15.65 0.57 1.97
N PHE A 121 16.04 0.86 0.73
CA PHE A 121 17.11 0.12 0.03
C PHE A 121 18.42 0.16 0.79
N SER A 122 18.76 1.32 1.37
CA SER A 122 19.99 1.55 2.13
C SER A 122 19.93 1.07 3.58
N THR A 123 18.83 0.44 4.00
CA THR A 123 18.71 -0.05 5.39
C THR A 123 19.72 -1.15 5.64
N PRO A 124 20.62 -1.02 6.63
CA PRO A 124 21.56 -2.06 6.99
C PRO A 124 20.79 -3.25 7.60
N VAL A 125 21.12 -4.45 7.15
CA VAL A 125 20.51 -5.68 7.62
C VAL A 125 21.56 -6.74 7.91
N GLU A 126 21.36 -7.48 9.00
CA GLU A 126 22.22 -8.57 9.41
C GLU A 126 21.47 -9.91 9.29
N PHE A 127 22.14 -10.93 8.82
CA PHE A 127 21.56 -12.27 8.74
C PHE A 127 22.63 -13.36 8.84
N LYS A 128 22.15 -14.51 9.29
CA LYS A 128 23.03 -15.68 9.46
C LYS A 128 23.03 -16.54 8.22
N THR A 129 24.20 -16.68 7.60
CA THR A 129 24.41 -17.58 6.47
C THR A 129 25.08 -18.87 6.96
N LYS A 130 24.72 -20.02 6.36
CA LYS A 130 25.32 -21.32 6.73
C LYS A 130 26.81 -21.42 6.45
N LYS A 131 27.33 -20.61 5.51
CA LYS A 131 28.74 -20.68 5.05
C LYS A 131 29.64 -19.64 5.72
N GLU A 132 29.14 -18.44 6.00
CA GLU A 132 29.94 -17.26 6.34
C GLU A 132 29.63 -16.67 7.74
N GLY A 133 28.69 -17.28 8.49
CA GLY A 133 28.31 -16.78 9.81
C GLY A 133 27.33 -15.61 9.72
N MET A 134 27.56 -14.53 10.50
CA MET A 134 26.78 -13.30 10.42
C MET A 134 27.34 -12.44 9.30
N VAL A 135 26.48 -12.05 8.37
CA VAL A 135 26.78 -11.17 7.24
C VAL A 135 25.94 -9.91 7.41
N SER A 136 26.59 -8.75 7.31
CA SER A 136 25.94 -7.45 7.30
C SER A 136 25.98 -6.87 5.88
N THR A 137 24.83 -6.43 5.39
CA THR A 137 24.69 -5.81 4.07
C THR A 137 23.47 -4.88 4.07
N ASP A 138 23.20 -4.22 2.96
CA ASP A 138 21.97 -3.42 2.78
C ASP A 138 20.80 -4.29 2.30
N LEU A 139 19.59 -3.81 2.56
CA LEU A 139 18.35 -4.52 2.20
C LEU A 139 18.26 -4.80 0.69
N TYR A 140 18.74 -3.87 -0.14
CA TYR A 140 18.76 -4.04 -1.60
C TYR A 140 19.56 -5.27 -2.01
N THR A 141 20.82 -5.37 -1.55
CA THR A 141 21.73 -6.48 -1.84
C THR A 141 21.21 -7.80 -1.24
N TYR A 142 20.64 -7.74 -0.03
CA TYR A 142 20.00 -8.91 0.58
C TYR A 142 18.87 -9.48 -0.29
N LEU A 143 17.97 -8.64 -0.79
CA LEU A 143 16.86 -9.07 -1.64
C LEU A 143 17.32 -9.53 -3.02
N LYS A 144 18.38 -8.94 -3.57
CA LYS A 144 18.94 -9.31 -4.87
C LYS A 144 19.69 -10.66 -4.82
N GLU A 145 20.54 -10.88 -3.84
CA GLU A 145 21.50 -12.00 -3.85
C GLU A 145 21.15 -13.14 -2.89
N TYR A 146 20.57 -12.83 -1.74
CA TYR A 146 20.38 -13.81 -0.66
C TYR A 146 18.97 -14.37 -0.55
N THR A 147 17.99 -13.80 -1.29
CA THR A 147 16.61 -14.29 -1.28
C THR A 147 16.45 -15.48 -2.21
N ARG A 148 15.93 -16.60 -1.68
CA ARG A 148 15.73 -17.84 -2.43
C ARG A 148 14.29 -17.98 -2.90
N ALA A 149 14.11 -18.23 -4.19
CA ALA A 149 12.83 -18.65 -4.76
C ALA A 149 12.71 -20.18 -4.75
N PRO A 150 11.50 -20.76 -4.66
CA PRO A 150 11.29 -22.18 -4.81
C PRO A 150 11.74 -22.65 -6.21
N TRP A 151 12.42 -23.79 -6.32
CA TRP A 151 12.94 -24.29 -7.60
C TRP A 151 11.86 -24.50 -8.67
N TRP A 152 10.66 -24.90 -8.26
CA TRP A 152 9.53 -25.10 -9.18
C TRP A 152 9.02 -23.79 -9.78
N SER A 153 9.24 -22.65 -9.14
CA SER A 153 8.89 -21.33 -9.71
C SER A 153 9.69 -21.04 -10.98
N ALA A 154 10.92 -21.54 -11.08
CA ALA A 154 11.73 -21.46 -12.28
C ALA A 154 11.10 -22.28 -13.43
N VAL A 155 10.61 -23.48 -13.13
CA VAL A 155 9.93 -24.35 -14.10
C VAL A 155 8.62 -23.73 -14.58
N MET A 156 7.78 -23.21 -13.68
CA MET A 156 6.53 -22.53 -14.05
C MET A 156 6.75 -21.22 -14.80
N SER A 157 7.84 -20.51 -14.52
CA SER A 157 8.17 -19.26 -15.22
C SER A 157 8.89 -19.50 -16.56
N ALA A 158 9.40 -20.72 -16.82
CA ALA A 158 10.14 -21.06 -18.04
C ALA A 158 9.37 -20.73 -19.33
N PRO A 159 8.09 -21.12 -19.51
CA PRO A 159 7.35 -20.79 -20.73
C PRO A 159 7.15 -19.28 -20.91
N PHE A 160 6.91 -18.54 -19.81
CA PHE A 160 6.77 -17.09 -19.85
C PHE A 160 8.11 -16.38 -20.08
N LYS A 161 9.21 -16.93 -19.53
CA LYS A 161 10.57 -16.43 -19.81
C LYS A 161 10.97 -16.68 -21.26
N ALA A 162 10.64 -17.83 -21.84
CA ALA A 162 10.86 -18.12 -23.26
C ALA A 162 10.10 -17.13 -24.16
N LEU A 163 8.82 -16.85 -23.84
CA LEU A 163 8.02 -15.85 -24.55
C LEU A 163 8.60 -14.43 -24.38
N GLY A 164 9.02 -14.10 -23.15
CA GLY A 164 9.69 -12.81 -22.84
C GLY A 164 11.06 -12.67 -23.54
N TRP A 165 11.81 -13.76 -23.68
CA TRP A 165 13.06 -13.78 -24.44
C TRP A 165 12.80 -13.51 -25.92
N PHE A 166 11.77 -14.12 -26.50
CA PHE A 166 11.36 -13.88 -27.88
C PHE A 166 10.91 -12.42 -28.11
N MET A 167 10.14 -11.84 -27.18
CA MET A 167 9.78 -10.43 -27.22
C MET A 167 10.94 -9.49 -26.89
N GLY A 168 11.92 -9.94 -26.13
CA GLY A 168 13.13 -9.18 -25.77
C GLY A 168 14.12 -9.01 -26.93
N LEU A 169 14.01 -9.82 -27.99
CA LEU A 169 14.78 -9.64 -29.23
C LEU A 169 14.45 -8.32 -29.95
N PHE A 170 13.27 -7.76 -29.66
CA PHE A 170 12.79 -6.49 -30.25
C PHE A 170 12.86 -5.31 -29.27
N ARG A 171 13.45 -5.49 -28.08
CA ARG A 171 13.54 -4.45 -27.04
C ARG A 171 14.97 -4.01 -26.87
N GLU A 172 15.18 -2.71 -26.91
CA GLU A 172 16.48 -2.08 -26.62
C GLU A 172 17.00 -2.53 -25.22
N LYS A 173 18.25 -3.00 -25.18
CA LYS A 173 18.91 -3.39 -23.95
C LYS A 173 19.16 -2.14 -23.12
N GLN A 174 18.43 -1.96 -22.02
CA GLN A 174 18.84 -1.03 -20.98
C GLN A 174 20.08 -1.59 -20.29
N GLU A 175 21.14 -0.80 -20.24
CA GLU A 175 22.36 -1.15 -19.52
C GLU A 175 22.06 -1.40 -18.05
N PRO A 176 22.61 -2.46 -17.45
CA PRO A 176 22.47 -2.72 -16.03
C PRO A 176 23.24 -1.64 -15.26
N VAL A 177 22.54 -0.74 -14.59
CA VAL A 177 23.14 0.16 -13.61
C VAL A 177 23.44 -0.68 -12.37
N GLU A 178 24.74 -0.92 -12.11
CA GLU A 178 25.19 -1.63 -10.92
C GLU A 178 25.05 -0.73 -9.69
N GLY A 179 24.25 -1.18 -8.72
CA GLY A 179 24.11 -0.54 -7.42
C GLY A 179 22.91 0.40 -7.29
N TYR A 180 22.71 0.89 -6.06
CA TYR A 180 21.64 1.83 -5.70
C TYR A 180 22.16 3.27 -5.42
N ALA A 181 23.46 3.53 -5.70
CA ALA A 181 24.08 4.82 -5.36
C ALA A 181 23.52 6.02 -6.15
N ASP A 182 22.94 5.79 -7.33
CA ASP A 182 22.36 6.82 -8.20
C ASP A 182 20.92 6.46 -8.58
N ILE A 183 20.02 6.41 -7.57
CA ILE A 183 18.63 6.11 -7.83
C ILE A 183 17.91 7.40 -8.22
N ASN A 184 17.45 7.45 -9.46
CA ASN A 184 16.49 8.47 -9.87
C ASN A 184 15.07 8.01 -9.45
N PRO A 185 14.42 8.67 -8.48
CA PRO A 185 13.07 8.27 -8.02
C PRO A 185 12.01 8.26 -9.13
N ASN A 186 12.26 9.02 -10.20
CA ASN A 186 11.35 9.14 -11.34
C ASN A 186 11.62 8.12 -12.46
N ALA A 187 12.76 7.39 -12.39
CA ALA A 187 13.15 6.44 -13.44
C ALA A 187 13.89 5.25 -12.84
N LEU A 188 13.16 4.33 -12.22
CA LEU A 188 13.70 3.10 -11.68
C LEU A 188 14.05 2.11 -12.80
N THR A 189 15.17 1.42 -12.64
CA THR A 189 15.52 0.28 -13.51
C THR A 189 14.57 -0.90 -13.28
N VAL A 190 14.56 -1.85 -14.21
CA VAL A 190 13.72 -3.07 -14.09
C VAL A 190 14.08 -3.86 -12.83
N GLU A 191 15.36 -3.92 -12.45
CA GLU A 191 15.80 -4.59 -11.22
C GLU A 191 15.34 -3.84 -9.97
N GLN A 192 15.54 -2.53 -9.92
CA GLN A 192 15.10 -1.68 -8.82
C GLN A 192 13.57 -1.77 -8.64
N THR A 193 12.81 -1.80 -9.74
CA THR A 193 11.35 -1.97 -9.69
C THR A 193 10.95 -3.33 -9.11
N LYS A 194 11.68 -4.41 -9.44
CA LYS A 194 11.42 -5.74 -8.85
C LYS A 194 11.71 -5.77 -7.35
N ILE A 195 12.82 -5.16 -6.93
CA ILE A 195 13.18 -5.07 -5.51
C ILE A 195 12.20 -4.20 -4.76
N ALA A 196 11.81 -3.05 -5.30
CA ALA A 196 10.77 -2.19 -4.73
C ALA A 196 9.43 -2.94 -4.56
N LYS A 197 9.05 -3.74 -5.53
CA LYS A 197 7.87 -4.60 -5.44
C LYS A 197 8.03 -5.65 -4.33
N ALA A 198 9.17 -6.30 -4.24
CA ALA A 198 9.45 -7.29 -3.19
C ALA A 198 9.37 -6.67 -1.78
N ILE A 199 9.86 -5.44 -1.60
CA ILE A 199 9.72 -4.69 -0.33
C ILE A 199 8.25 -4.39 -0.03
N ARG A 200 7.47 -3.88 -0.99
CA ARG A 200 6.03 -3.63 -0.80
C ARG A 200 5.25 -4.89 -0.43
N GLU A 201 5.62 -6.05 -0.99
CA GLU A 201 5.00 -7.33 -0.65
C GLU A 201 5.46 -7.87 0.71
N SER A 202 6.66 -7.49 1.16
CA SER A 202 7.23 -7.92 2.45
C SER A 202 6.77 -7.04 3.62
N VAL A 203 6.46 -5.77 3.39
CA VAL A 203 6.03 -4.80 4.40
C VAL A 203 4.55 -4.50 4.23
N MET A 204 3.75 -4.91 5.20
CA MET A 204 2.32 -4.64 5.23
C MET A 204 1.99 -3.72 6.40
N VAL A 205 1.33 -2.61 6.13
CA VAL A 205 0.84 -1.69 7.14
C VAL A 205 -0.68 -1.66 7.09
N THR A 206 -1.31 -1.81 8.23
CA THR A 206 -2.77 -1.76 8.37
C THR A 206 -3.15 -0.88 9.54
N VAL A 207 -4.27 -0.19 9.42
CA VAL A 207 -4.80 0.69 10.47
C VAL A 207 -6.17 0.20 10.90
N ASP A 208 -6.35 -0.02 12.17
CA ASP A 208 -7.66 -0.35 12.73
C ASP A 208 -8.53 0.92 12.78
N LYS A 209 -9.65 0.91 12.05
CA LYS A 209 -10.55 2.06 11.95
C LYS A 209 -11.22 2.44 13.27
N LYS A 210 -11.30 1.54 14.25
CA LYS A 210 -11.93 1.81 15.55
C LYS A 210 -10.94 2.35 16.56
N THR A 211 -9.76 1.72 16.64
CA THR A 211 -8.74 2.04 17.64
C THR A 211 -7.67 2.98 17.11
N GLN A 212 -7.61 3.20 15.79
CA GLN A 212 -6.56 3.95 15.10
C GLN A 212 -5.15 3.38 15.31
N VAL A 213 -5.05 2.16 15.87
CA VAL A 213 -3.78 1.45 16.05
C VAL A 213 -3.23 1.06 14.70
N ILE A 214 -1.96 1.37 14.47
CA ILE A 214 -1.22 1.04 13.26
C ILE A 214 -0.47 -0.27 13.53
N SER A 215 -0.78 -1.29 12.72
CA SER A 215 -0.08 -2.57 12.75
C SER A 215 0.86 -2.66 11.56
N ILE A 216 2.14 -2.87 11.83
CA ILE A 216 3.19 -3.04 10.83
C ILE A 216 3.65 -4.49 10.88
N SER A 217 3.50 -5.22 9.79
CA SER A 217 3.91 -6.62 9.63
C SER A 217 5.01 -6.70 8.58
N VAL A 218 6.20 -7.14 8.97
CA VAL A 218 7.34 -7.32 8.06
C VAL A 218 7.70 -8.79 7.95
N SER A 219 7.74 -9.30 6.72
CA SER A 219 8.03 -10.70 6.43
C SER A 219 9.31 -10.85 5.62
N SER A 220 10.28 -11.63 6.09
CA SER A 220 11.48 -11.98 5.32
C SER A 220 11.92 -13.43 5.54
N GLN A 221 12.92 -13.90 4.79
CA GLN A 221 13.46 -15.26 4.95
C GLN A 221 14.42 -15.39 6.14
N SER A 222 14.86 -14.28 6.74
CA SER A 222 15.67 -14.23 7.95
C SER A 222 14.91 -13.53 9.09
N PRO A 223 14.88 -14.10 10.31
CA PRO A 223 14.24 -13.46 11.45
C PRO A 223 14.91 -12.12 11.83
N TYR A 224 16.22 -12.02 11.67
CA TYR A 224 16.98 -10.79 11.95
C TYR A 224 16.59 -9.67 11.00
N VAL A 225 16.59 -9.97 9.69
CA VAL A 225 16.19 -9.00 8.64
C VAL A 225 14.76 -8.52 8.86
N SER A 226 13.82 -9.41 9.23
CA SER A 226 12.44 -8.99 9.49
C SER A 226 12.35 -7.97 10.64
N LYS A 227 13.17 -8.16 11.70
CA LYS A 227 13.22 -7.25 12.84
C LYS A 227 13.82 -5.91 12.46
N GLU A 228 15.00 -5.90 11.83
CA GLU A 228 15.73 -4.69 11.45
C GLU A 228 14.96 -3.84 10.44
N VAL A 229 14.34 -4.49 9.45
CA VAL A 229 13.47 -3.78 8.50
C VAL A 229 12.23 -3.23 9.21
N SER A 230 11.65 -3.95 10.19
CA SER A 230 10.52 -3.43 10.96
C SER A 230 10.92 -2.20 11.78
N ASP A 231 12.08 -2.22 12.44
CA ASP A 231 12.62 -1.06 13.17
C ASP A 231 12.83 0.13 12.22
N ALA A 232 13.45 -0.10 11.06
CA ALA A 232 13.69 0.93 10.05
C ALA A 232 12.39 1.52 9.47
N VAL A 233 11.38 0.69 9.22
CA VAL A 233 10.06 1.15 8.75
C VAL A 233 9.40 2.04 9.79
N ILE A 234 9.45 1.66 11.07
CA ILE A 234 8.89 2.47 12.17
C ILE A 234 9.60 3.82 12.24
N GLU A 235 10.93 3.83 12.29
CA GLU A 235 11.72 5.06 12.38
C GLU A 235 11.48 5.99 11.20
N LYS A 236 11.56 5.46 9.96
CA LYS A 236 11.34 6.26 8.76
C LYS A 236 9.91 6.77 8.65
N LEU A 237 8.91 5.98 9.03
CA LEU A 237 7.52 6.40 9.05
C LEU A 237 7.29 7.54 10.06
N GLN A 238 7.85 7.42 11.26
CA GLN A 238 7.79 8.48 12.27
C GLN A 238 8.43 9.76 11.77
N ASN A 239 9.63 9.66 11.18
CA ASN A 239 10.36 10.80 10.61
C ASN A 239 9.58 11.45 9.47
N TYR A 240 9.02 10.66 8.54
CA TYR A 240 8.24 11.17 7.42
C TYR A 240 6.98 11.91 7.88
N VAL A 241 6.22 11.32 8.78
CA VAL A 241 4.99 11.92 9.32
C VAL A 241 5.32 13.20 10.11
N THR A 242 6.37 13.19 10.91
CA THR A 242 6.83 14.36 11.66
C THR A 242 7.25 15.49 10.73
N ALA A 243 8.07 15.18 9.73
CA ALA A 243 8.53 16.17 8.75
C ALA A 243 7.34 16.79 8.00
N TYR A 244 6.40 15.97 7.54
CA TYR A 244 5.23 16.45 6.81
C TYR A 244 4.33 17.36 7.66
N ARG A 245 4.01 16.97 8.90
CA ARG A 245 3.17 17.77 9.79
C ARG A 245 3.83 19.10 10.20
N THR A 246 5.12 19.06 10.48
CA THR A 246 5.83 20.25 10.93
C THR A 246 6.19 21.18 9.79
N GLU A 247 6.26 20.73 8.54
CA GLU A 247 6.65 21.59 7.40
C GLU A 247 5.73 22.79 7.21
N LYS A 248 4.42 22.58 7.25
CA LYS A 248 3.45 23.69 7.13
C LYS A 248 3.55 24.66 8.29
N ALA A 249 3.62 24.11 9.51
CA ALA A 249 3.75 24.96 10.71
C ALA A 249 5.06 25.76 10.73
N ARG A 250 6.16 25.20 10.20
CA ARG A 250 7.44 25.91 10.02
C ARG A 250 7.33 27.02 9.00
N LYS A 251 6.70 26.77 7.84
CA LYS A 251 6.46 27.80 6.81
C LYS A 251 5.60 28.96 7.37
N ASP A 252 4.56 28.64 8.15
CA ASP A 252 3.77 29.66 8.83
C ASP A 252 4.62 30.45 9.84
N MET A 253 5.46 29.78 10.62
CA MET A 253 6.37 30.43 11.57
C MET A 253 7.36 31.35 10.87
N ASP A 254 7.96 30.91 9.77
CA ASP A 254 8.93 31.73 8.99
C ASP A 254 8.24 32.95 8.40
N TYR A 255 7.01 32.84 7.93
CA TYR A 255 6.21 33.97 7.47
C TYR A 255 5.94 34.99 8.60
N TYR A 256 5.51 34.51 9.78
CA TYR A 256 5.28 35.43 10.91
C TYR A 256 6.58 36.02 11.47
N LEU A 257 7.72 35.33 11.31
CA LEU A 257 9.03 35.89 11.66
C LEU A 257 9.38 37.07 10.76
N GLN A 258 9.21 36.95 9.44
CA GLN A 258 9.43 38.05 8.50
C GLN A 258 8.52 39.24 8.79
N LEU A 259 7.22 38.98 9.01
CA LEU A 259 6.24 40.01 9.33
C LEU A 259 6.57 40.75 10.65
N TYR A 260 7.07 40.01 11.65
CA TYR A 260 7.56 40.58 12.89
C TYR A 260 8.79 41.48 12.68
N ASP A 261 9.74 41.06 11.88
CA ASP A 261 10.97 41.84 11.60
C ASP A 261 10.63 43.10 10.81
N GLU A 262 9.71 43.08 9.85
CA GLU A 262 9.21 44.23 9.12
C GLU A 262 8.48 45.21 10.05
N ALA A 263 7.53 44.72 10.84
CA ALA A 263 6.80 45.58 11.78
C ALA A 263 7.69 46.19 12.84
N LYS A 264 8.74 45.48 13.26
CA LYS A 264 9.77 46.02 14.19
C LYS A 264 10.58 47.14 13.55
N ALA A 265 11.00 46.98 12.30
CA ALA A 265 11.73 48.00 11.56
C ALA A 265 10.85 49.25 11.34
N ASP A 266 9.58 49.08 11.00
CA ASP A 266 8.62 50.17 10.82
C ASP A 266 8.38 50.93 12.13
N TYR A 267 8.22 50.22 13.23
CA TYR A 267 8.09 50.82 14.56
C TYR A 267 9.30 51.69 14.90
N TYR A 268 10.52 51.19 14.74
CA TYR A 268 11.73 51.95 15.01
C TYR A 268 11.88 53.15 14.06
N SER A 269 11.55 53.00 12.79
CA SER A 269 11.53 54.08 11.79
C SER A 269 10.56 55.20 12.20
N ALA A 270 9.32 54.83 12.57
CA ALA A 270 8.29 55.76 13.03
C ALA A 270 8.75 56.50 14.31
N GLN A 271 9.32 55.76 15.28
CA GLN A 271 9.85 56.32 16.50
C GLN A 271 11.01 57.34 16.23
N GLN A 272 11.91 56.99 15.32
CA GLN A 272 13.01 57.90 14.93
C GLN A 272 12.49 59.16 14.25
N LYS A 273 11.51 59.04 13.34
CA LYS A 273 10.89 60.20 12.68
C LYS A 273 10.20 61.12 13.70
N TYR A 274 9.47 60.54 14.65
CA TYR A 274 8.84 61.32 15.72
C TYR A 274 9.87 62.03 16.58
N ALA A 275 10.94 61.38 17.05
CA ALA A 275 11.99 61.94 17.85
C ALA A 275 12.70 63.09 17.12
N GLN A 276 13.11 62.90 15.86
CA GLN A 276 13.75 63.93 15.03
C GLN A 276 12.87 65.17 14.87
N PHE A 277 11.53 64.94 14.66
CA PHE A 277 10.59 66.05 14.52
C PHE A 277 10.44 66.85 15.81
N VAL A 278 10.31 66.17 16.95
CA VAL A 278 10.23 66.83 18.28
C VAL A 278 11.49 67.62 18.59
N ASP A 279 12.68 67.06 18.35
CA ASP A 279 13.96 67.68 18.58
C ASP A 279 14.14 68.93 17.70
N ALA A 280 13.76 68.89 16.43
CA ALA A 280 13.86 70.00 15.49
C ALA A 280 12.87 71.14 15.77
N ASN A 281 11.77 70.89 16.49
CA ASN A 281 10.73 71.91 16.76
C ASN A 281 10.55 72.25 18.24
N GLN A 282 11.59 72.09 19.05
CA GLN A 282 11.56 72.44 20.47
C GLN A 282 11.17 73.91 20.67
N GLY A 283 10.14 74.14 21.49
CA GLY A 283 9.69 75.52 21.84
C GLY A 283 8.75 76.17 20.81
N VAL A 284 8.38 75.50 19.71
CA VAL A 284 7.51 76.03 18.68
C VAL A 284 6.05 75.77 19.04
N VAL A 285 5.22 76.84 19.22
CA VAL A 285 3.81 76.77 19.67
C VAL A 285 2.83 76.86 18.50
N LEU A 286 3.23 76.67 17.28
CA LEU A 286 2.37 76.76 16.11
C LEU A 286 1.42 75.53 16.04
N GLN A 287 0.14 75.80 15.81
CA GLN A 287 -0.91 74.71 15.73
C GLN A 287 -0.56 73.64 14.69
N ARG A 288 -0.01 74.03 13.52
CA ARG A 288 0.41 73.07 12.48
C ARG A 288 1.51 72.12 12.98
N VAL A 289 2.41 72.61 13.87
CA VAL A 289 3.49 71.74 14.43
C VAL A 289 2.87 70.78 15.43
N LYS A 290 1.90 71.21 16.24
CA LYS A 290 1.19 70.30 17.14
C LYS A 290 0.43 69.21 16.38
N THR A 291 -0.31 69.59 15.32
CA THR A 291 -1.02 68.60 14.50
C THR A 291 -0.10 67.57 13.87
N GLU A 292 1.08 67.99 13.35
CA GLU A 292 2.08 67.08 12.78
C GLU A 292 2.72 66.22 13.85
N GLN A 293 3.01 66.75 15.04
CA GLN A 293 3.46 65.96 16.17
C GLN A 293 2.48 64.88 16.59
N GLU A 294 1.19 65.24 16.70
CA GLU A 294 0.11 64.28 17.00
C GLU A 294 -0.03 63.20 15.93
N ARG A 295 0.15 63.54 14.64
CA ARG A 295 0.14 62.59 13.53
C ARG A 295 1.28 61.61 13.67
N LEU A 296 2.51 62.09 13.86
CA LEU A 296 3.69 61.21 14.01
C LEU A 296 3.59 60.34 15.28
N GLN A 297 3.03 60.86 16.36
CA GLN A 297 2.77 60.13 17.58
C GLN A 297 1.76 58.96 17.33
N ASN A 298 0.67 59.26 16.58
CA ASN A 298 -0.30 58.24 16.18
C ASN A 298 0.34 57.20 15.28
N ASP A 299 1.23 57.58 14.35
CA ASP A 299 1.97 56.65 13.49
C ASP A 299 2.86 55.71 14.32
N VAL A 300 3.55 56.22 15.34
CA VAL A 300 4.33 55.40 16.30
C VAL A 300 3.44 54.44 17.05
N GLN A 301 2.27 54.91 17.51
CA GLN A 301 1.33 54.07 18.24
C GLN A 301 0.74 52.98 17.40
N LEU A 302 0.40 53.26 16.14
CA LEU A 302 -0.09 52.28 15.16
C LEU A 302 0.99 51.25 14.86
N ALA A 303 2.21 51.66 14.57
CA ALA A 303 3.35 50.78 14.32
C ALA A 303 3.66 49.89 15.53
N PHE A 304 3.56 50.43 16.76
CA PHE A 304 3.73 49.66 17.99
C PHE A 304 2.65 48.59 18.18
N GLN A 305 1.38 48.94 17.90
CA GLN A 305 0.29 47.96 17.96
C GLN A 305 0.48 46.82 16.95
N LEU A 306 0.89 47.14 15.72
CA LEU A 306 1.20 46.17 14.69
C LEU A 306 2.35 45.24 15.10
N TYR A 307 3.46 45.84 15.59
CA TYR A 307 4.61 45.09 16.11
C TYR A 307 4.23 44.11 17.22
N ASN A 308 3.40 44.54 18.19
CA ASN A 308 2.94 43.69 19.28
C ASN A 308 2.04 42.56 18.76
N SER A 309 1.16 42.86 17.79
CA SER A 309 0.31 41.86 17.17
C SER A 309 1.13 40.78 16.42
N CYS A 310 2.13 41.20 15.65
CA CYS A 310 3.04 40.31 14.97
C CYS A 310 3.87 39.46 15.94
N ALA A 311 4.33 40.07 17.06
CA ALA A 311 5.03 39.33 18.11
C ALA A 311 4.19 38.23 18.74
N GLN A 312 2.90 38.50 19.01
CA GLN A 312 1.97 37.50 19.54
C GLN A 312 1.70 36.37 18.52
N GLN A 313 1.51 36.72 17.23
CA GLN A 313 1.30 35.72 16.18
C GLN A 313 2.53 34.82 16.00
N LEU A 314 3.75 35.40 16.05
CA LEU A 314 4.99 34.63 16.00
C LEU A 314 5.11 33.65 17.18
N GLN A 315 4.74 34.06 18.39
CA GLN A 315 4.75 33.17 19.54
C GLN A 315 3.75 32.04 19.40
N MET A 316 2.55 32.33 18.87
CA MET A 316 1.54 31.28 18.57
C MET A 316 2.03 30.33 17.49
N ALA A 317 2.67 30.83 16.43
CA ALA A 317 3.24 29.98 15.37
C ALA A 317 4.37 29.08 15.89
N ARG A 318 5.25 29.60 16.76
CA ARG A 318 6.30 28.79 17.43
C ARG A 318 5.69 27.67 18.30
N ALA A 319 4.67 28.00 19.09
CA ALA A 319 3.97 27.00 19.89
C ALA A 319 3.30 25.93 19.01
N LYS A 320 2.75 26.35 17.85
CA LYS A 320 2.13 25.44 16.89
C LYS A 320 3.14 24.44 16.31
N VAL A 321 4.35 24.88 15.92
CA VAL A 321 5.41 23.97 15.44
C VAL A 321 5.72 22.90 16.49
N GLN A 322 5.77 23.28 17.76
CA GLN A 322 6.04 22.35 18.84
C GLN A 322 4.86 21.37 19.09
N GLN A 323 3.62 21.83 18.93
CA GLN A 323 2.42 21.01 19.07
C GLN A 323 2.24 20.01 17.90
N GLU A 324 2.66 20.39 16.69
CA GLU A 324 2.57 19.55 15.50
C GLU A 324 3.67 18.48 15.41
N THR A 325 4.62 18.45 16.37
CA THR A 325 5.61 17.37 16.44
C THR A 325 4.96 16.12 17.05
N PRO A 326 4.51 15.16 16.25
CA PRO A 326 3.78 14.01 16.75
C PRO A 326 4.71 13.06 17.51
N VAL A 327 4.23 12.49 18.59
CA VAL A 327 4.88 11.38 19.28
C VAL A 327 4.06 10.13 19.00
N CYS A 328 4.57 9.23 18.15
CA CYS A 328 3.98 7.89 18.01
C CYS A 328 4.50 7.01 19.14
N VAL A 329 3.60 6.51 19.97
CA VAL A 329 3.95 5.58 21.05
C VAL A 329 4.03 4.16 20.50
N ILE A 330 5.17 3.50 20.66
CA ILE A 330 5.34 2.10 20.33
C ILE A 330 4.65 1.27 21.38
N MET A 331 3.48 0.66 21.04
CA MET A 331 2.74 -0.23 21.96
C MET A 331 3.37 -1.62 22.01
N GLU A 332 3.77 -2.13 20.85
CA GLU A 332 4.39 -3.44 20.72
C GLU A 332 5.63 -3.30 19.82
N PRO A 333 6.84 -3.38 20.42
CA PRO A 333 8.08 -3.25 19.66
C PRO A 333 8.32 -4.49 18.81
N PRO A 334 9.10 -4.38 17.69
CA PRO A 334 9.47 -5.53 16.87
C PRO A 334 10.30 -6.53 17.68
N VAL A 335 9.81 -7.76 17.78
CA VAL A 335 10.48 -8.85 18.50
C VAL A 335 10.96 -9.91 17.52
N LEU A 336 12.14 -10.46 17.77
CA LEU A 336 12.74 -11.52 16.94
C LEU A 336 11.84 -12.77 16.93
N PRO A 337 11.30 -13.21 15.79
CA PRO A 337 10.40 -14.36 15.74
C PRO A 337 11.17 -15.67 15.91
N ILE A 338 10.72 -16.52 16.83
CA ILE A 338 11.33 -17.81 17.14
C ILE A 338 10.95 -18.87 16.10
N LYS A 339 9.74 -18.77 15.53
CA LYS A 339 9.19 -19.75 14.57
C LYS A 339 8.87 -19.10 13.24
N ALA A 340 9.06 -19.86 12.14
CA ALA A 340 8.63 -19.42 10.83
C ALA A 340 7.11 -19.34 10.75
N THR A 341 6.59 -18.26 10.19
CA THR A 341 5.15 -17.99 10.04
C THR A 341 4.60 -18.69 8.79
N LYS A 342 5.38 -18.74 7.71
CA LYS A 342 5.01 -19.39 6.43
C LYS A 342 6.14 -20.29 5.92
N PRO A 343 5.82 -21.35 5.12
CA PRO A 343 4.50 -21.88 4.82
C PRO A 343 3.95 -22.73 5.97
N SER A 344 2.61 -22.75 6.14
CA SER A 344 1.98 -23.79 6.95
C SER A 344 1.98 -25.09 6.15
N LYS A 345 2.89 -26.02 6.49
CA LYS A 345 3.07 -27.28 5.75
C LYS A 345 1.78 -28.08 5.60
N MET A 346 0.95 -28.09 6.66
CA MET A 346 -0.36 -28.76 6.64
C MET A 346 -1.31 -28.14 5.62
N MET A 347 -1.40 -26.80 5.57
CA MET A 347 -2.28 -26.10 4.65
C MET A 347 -1.85 -26.33 3.18
N THR A 348 -0.54 -26.29 2.91
CA THR A 348 0.01 -26.57 1.58
C THR A 348 -0.31 -27.99 1.13
N LEU A 349 -0.17 -28.98 2.03
CA LEU A 349 -0.48 -30.37 1.76
C LEU A 349 -1.96 -30.56 1.45
N VAL A 350 -2.86 -30.01 2.28
CA VAL A 350 -4.30 -30.08 2.07
C VAL A 350 -4.69 -29.43 0.74
N ALA A 351 -4.13 -28.26 0.42
CA ALA A 351 -4.39 -27.58 -0.85
C ALA A 351 -3.95 -28.43 -2.06
N CYS A 352 -2.77 -29.08 -2.00
CA CYS A 352 -2.31 -29.97 -3.08
C CYS A 352 -3.19 -31.22 -3.23
N ILE A 353 -3.63 -31.84 -2.13
CA ILE A 353 -4.54 -32.99 -2.18
C ILE A 353 -5.88 -32.56 -2.80
N PHE A 354 -6.42 -31.40 -2.39
CA PHE A 354 -7.67 -30.88 -2.94
C PHE A 354 -7.58 -30.59 -4.44
N LEU A 355 -6.49 -29.97 -4.89
CA LEU A 355 -6.24 -29.76 -6.32
C LEU A 355 -6.12 -31.09 -7.08
N GLY A 356 -5.41 -32.07 -6.53
CA GLY A 356 -5.31 -33.41 -7.11
C GLY A 356 -6.65 -34.10 -7.23
N PHE A 357 -7.51 -33.98 -6.22
CA PHE A 357 -8.88 -34.46 -6.24
C PHE A 357 -9.71 -33.81 -7.36
N CYS A 358 -9.67 -32.47 -7.46
CA CYS A 358 -10.39 -31.73 -8.49
C CYS A 358 -9.93 -32.13 -9.91
N LEU A 359 -8.62 -32.23 -10.14
CA LEU A 359 -8.09 -32.66 -11.44
C LEU A 359 -8.48 -34.07 -11.79
N CYS A 360 -8.47 -34.99 -10.82
CA CYS A 360 -8.94 -36.35 -11.01
C CYS A 360 -10.45 -36.41 -11.34
N ALA A 361 -11.25 -35.61 -10.63
CA ALA A 361 -12.68 -35.52 -10.87
C ALA A 361 -13.01 -35.05 -12.31
N VAL A 362 -12.37 -33.97 -12.74
CA VAL A 362 -12.51 -33.45 -14.11
C VAL A 362 -12.06 -34.49 -15.13
N TRP A 363 -10.95 -35.19 -14.89
CA TRP A 363 -10.48 -36.24 -15.78
C TRP A 363 -11.43 -37.46 -15.87
N VAL A 364 -12.02 -37.86 -14.75
CA VAL A 364 -12.95 -38.99 -14.70
C VAL A 364 -14.29 -38.65 -15.35
N LEU A 365 -14.77 -37.43 -15.16
CA LEU A 365 -16.08 -36.97 -15.64
C LEU A 365 -16.06 -36.59 -17.13
N TRP A 366 -15.04 -35.85 -17.57
CA TRP A 366 -14.99 -35.35 -18.95
C TRP A 366 -13.82 -35.88 -19.78
N GLY A 367 -12.72 -36.25 -19.17
CA GLY A 367 -11.51 -36.64 -19.89
C GLY A 367 -11.68 -37.90 -20.72
N LYS A 368 -12.51 -38.87 -20.29
CA LYS A 368 -12.80 -40.12 -21.05
C LYS A 368 -13.69 -39.87 -22.26
N ASP A 369 -14.70 -39.04 -22.08
CA ASP A 369 -15.66 -38.76 -23.14
C ASP A 369 -15.03 -37.92 -24.24
N TRP A 370 -14.16 -36.97 -23.85
CA TRP A 370 -13.39 -36.14 -24.78
C TRP A 370 -12.39 -36.98 -25.61
N ILE A 371 -11.66 -37.90 -24.98
CA ILE A 371 -10.72 -38.79 -25.68
C ILE A 371 -11.50 -39.78 -26.57
N ALA A 372 -12.65 -40.26 -26.15
CA ALA A 372 -13.50 -41.15 -26.97
C ALA A 372 -14.01 -40.39 -28.20
N LYS A 373 -14.48 -39.16 -28.07
CA LYS A 373 -14.88 -38.29 -29.19
C LYS A 373 -13.71 -38.04 -30.16
N PHE A 374 -12.54 -37.65 -29.65
CA PHE A 374 -11.36 -37.45 -30.50
C PHE A 374 -10.91 -38.73 -31.22
N ARG A 375 -11.04 -39.89 -30.57
CA ARG A 375 -10.65 -41.16 -31.17
C ARG A 375 -11.65 -41.60 -32.25
N SER A 376 -12.95 -41.33 -32.08
CA SER A 376 -14.00 -41.61 -33.06
C SER A 376 -13.89 -40.69 -34.28
N GLU A 377 -13.61 -39.41 -34.10
CA GLU A 377 -13.38 -38.45 -35.19
C GLU A 377 -12.13 -38.80 -36.01
N ARG A 378 -11.03 -39.18 -35.36
CA ARG A 378 -9.82 -39.62 -36.05
C ARG A 378 -10.03 -40.93 -36.83
N LYS A 379 -10.91 -41.83 -36.34
CA LYS A 379 -11.26 -43.08 -37.05
C LYS A 379 -12.12 -42.79 -38.28
N ASN A 380 -13.06 -41.87 -38.16
CA ASN A 380 -13.90 -41.44 -39.28
C ASN A 380 -13.12 -40.68 -40.36
N TYR A 381 -12.10 -39.90 -39.98
CA TYR A 381 -11.22 -39.22 -40.94
C TYR A 381 -10.36 -40.21 -41.74
N ASN A 382 -9.84 -41.27 -41.10
CA ASN A 382 -9.04 -42.28 -41.79
C ASN A 382 -9.88 -43.21 -42.70
N THR A 383 -11.13 -43.53 -42.32
CA THR A 383 -12.03 -44.33 -43.18
C THR A 383 -12.60 -43.52 -44.33
N GLY A 384 -12.72 -42.21 -44.22
CA GLY A 384 -13.15 -41.31 -45.32
C GLY A 384 -12.07 -41.09 -46.39
N SER A 385 -10.79 -41.23 -46.04
CA SER A 385 -9.69 -41.11 -46.99
C SER A 385 -9.41 -42.38 -47.81
N GLU A 386 -9.79 -43.55 -47.30
CA GLU A 386 -9.66 -44.82 -48.07
C GLU A 386 -10.80 -45.04 -49.07
N GLY A 387 -11.97 -44.38 -48.89
CA GLY A 387 -13.11 -44.46 -49.82
C GLY A 387 -13.03 -43.52 -51.02
N GLN A 388 -12.03 -42.66 -51.11
CA GLN A 388 -11.83 -41.74 -52.28
C GLN A 388 -10.69 -42.17 -53.21
N GLN A 389 -10.04 -43.31 -52.96
CA GLN A 389 -8.98 -43.89 -53.81
C GLN A 389 -9.36 -45.25 -54.45
N ALA A 390 -10.64 -45.65 -54.43
CA ALA A 390 -11.12 -46.83 -55.13
C ALA A 390 -11.94 -46.46 -56.34
#